data_a88892d0ead388bb2358e5a8007d1fb1
#
_entry.id   a88892d0ead388bb2358e5a8007d1fb1
#
_cell.length_a   1.000
_cell.length_b   1.000
_cell.length_c   1.000
_cell.angle_alpha   90.00
_cell.angle_beta   90.00
_cell.angle_gamma   90.00
#
_symmetry.space_group_name_H-M   'P 1'
#
loop_
_entity.id
_entity.type
_entity.pdbx_description
1 polymer ?
#
loop_
_entity_poly.entity_id
_entity_poly.type
_entity_poly.pdbx_seq_one_letter_code
_entity_poly.pdbx_strand_id
1 'polypeptide(L)'
;MQKEEIYFTTDKYSNLTDEQIRTEVMDLHQTIHQKFGYEMKYIRPPMGEFSERTLINTANLGYKTVMWSFAYQDWDEKNQPDETKSKERIINNLHPGEIMLLHGNSKTNANILDSIIKEARNMGYEFRSLEEFEK
;
A
#
# COMPACT_ATOMS: atom_id res chain seq x y z
N MET A 1 5.31 8.39 12.93
CA MET A 1 6.30 7.71 12.08
C MET A 1 6.04 8.14 10.66
N GLN A 2 6.87 9.05 10.11
CA GLN A 2 6.77 9.41 8.69
C GLN A 2 7.12 8.15 7.90
N LYS A 3 6.17 7.64 7.13
CA LYS A 3 6.48 6.73 6.06
C LYS A 3 7.35 7.50 5.07
N GLU A 4 8.62 7.14 4.98
CA GLU A 4 9.33 7.40 3.75
C GLU A 4 8.62 6.57 2.70
N GLU A 5 7.75 7.22 1.92
CA GLU A 5 7.25 6.62 0.70
C GLU A 5 8.48 6.30 -0.15
N ILE A 6 8.53 5.09 -0.67
CA ILE A 6 9.52 4.75 -1.68
C ILE A 6 9.17 5.60 -2.89
N TYR A 7 9.83 6.73 -3.05
CA TYR A 7 9.80 7.43 -4.30
C TYR A 7 10.73 6.69 -5.25
N PHE A 8 10.14 5.84 -6.07
CA PHE A 8 10.83 5.47 -7.29
C PHE A 8 11.10 6.77 -8.05
N THR A 9 12.30 6.90 -8.57
CA THR A 9 12.70 8.01 -9.43
C THR A 9 11.59 8.36 -10.42
N THR A 10 11.59 9.57 -10.96
CA THR A 10 10.57 10.12 -11.89
C THR A 10 10.24 9.25 -13.10
N ASP A 11 11.00 8.18 -13.32
CA ASP A 11 10.75 7.20 -14.37
C ASP A 11 9.67 6.21 -13.93
N LYS A 12 8.78 5.88 -14.86
CA LYS A 12 7.77 4.84 -14.63
C LYS A 12 8.45 3.55 -14.21
N TYR A 13 7.90 2.91 -13.18
CA TYR A 13 8.42 1.64 -12.64
C TYR A 13 8.68 0.58 -13.72
N SER A 14 7.79 0.52 -14.72
CA SER A 14 7.93 -0.36 -15.87
C SER A 14 9.14 -0.04 -16.79
N ASN A 15 9.68 1.17 -16.72
CA ASN A 15 10.80 1.62 -17.53
C ASN A 15 12.17 1.43 -16.84
N LEU A 16 12.18 1.12 -15.55
CA LEU A 16 13.42 0.87 -14.83
C LEU A 16 14.10 -0.40 -15.34
N THR A 17 15.42 -0.41 -15.32
CA THR A 17 16.21 -1.63 -15.57
C THR A 17 16.04 -2.60 -14.39
N ASP A 18 16.36 -3.88 -14.62
CA ASP A 18 16.32 -4.89 -13.55
C ASP A 18 17.23 -4.53 -12.37
N GLU A 19 18.39 -3.94 -12.66
CA GLU A 19 19.33 -3.49 -11.63
C GLU A 19 18.81 -2.28 -10.87
N GLN A 20 18.15 -1.34 -11.53
CA GLN A 20 17.51 -0.21 -10.87
C GLN A 20 16.38 -0.66 -9.93
N ILE A 21 15.51 -1.58 -10.39
CA ILE A 21 14.47 -2.16 -9.55
C ILE A 21 15.07 -2.83 -8.31
N ARG A 22 16.12 -3.65 -8.53
CA ARG A 22 16.83 -4.33 -7.44
C ARG A 22 17.40 -3.33 -6.44
N THR A 23 18.10 -2.31 -6.92
CA THR A 23 18.74 -1.30 -6.07
C THR A 23 17.71 -0.58 -5.22
N GLU A 24 16.64 -0.06 -5.81
CA GLU A 24 15.61 0.67 -5.08
C GLU A 24 14.93 -0.18 -4.02
N VAL A 25 14.57 -1.42 -4.34
CA VAL A 25 13.92 -2.33 -3.39
C VAL A 25 14.88 -2.70 -2.25
N MET A 26 16.14 -3.03 -2.57
CA MET A 26 17.09 -3.51 -1.56
C MET A 26 17.65 -2.38 -0.70
N ASP A 27 17.83 -1.17 -1.22
CA ASP A 27 18.27 -0.03 -0.43
C ASP A 27 17.25 0.32 0.67
N LEU A 28 15.96 0.29 0.32
CA LEU A 28 14.92 0.47 1.32
C LEU A 28 14.88 -0.71 2.30
N HIS A 29 14.94 -1.95 1.81
CA HIS A 29 14.97 -3.14 2.65
C HIS A 29 16.08 -3.03 3.71
N GLN A 30 17.30 -2.70 3.30
CA GLN A 30 18.44 -2.54 4.20
C GLN A 30 18.23 -1.40 5.20
N THR A 31 17.67 -0.27 4.74
CA THR A 31 17.38 0.87 5.62
C THR A 31 16.38 0.49 6.72
N ILE A 32 15.29 -0.17 6.36
CA ILE A 32 14.27 -0.62 7.32
C ILE A 32 14.82 -1.69 8.24
N HIS A 33 15.57 -2.65 7.71
CA HIS A 33 16.19 -3.69 8.52
C HIS A 33 17.18 -3.09 9.54
N GLN A 34 18.06 -2.17 9.12
CA GLN A 34 19.02 -1.52 10.02
C GLN A 34 18.36 -0.67 11.11
N LYS A 35 17.30 0.06 10.76
CA LYS A 35 16.61 0.96 11.71
C LYS A 35 15.68 0.21 12.68
N PHE A 36 15.03 -0.84 12.24
CA PHE A 36 13.91 -1.46 12.95
C PHE A 36 14.04 -2.97 13.14
N GLY A 37 15.06 -3.62 12.58
CA GLY A 37 15.21 -5.08 12.61
C GLY A 37 14.10 -5.83 11.87
N TYR A 38 13.38 -5.17 10.97
CA TYR A 38 12.24 -5.73 10.27
C TYR A 38 12.62 -6.18 8.85
N GLU A 39 12.27 -7.43 8.53
CA GLU A 39 12.42 -8.02 7.20
C GLU A 39 11.14 -7.77 6.39
N MET A 40 11.23 -6.89 5.39
CA MET A 40 10.12 -6.62 4.50
C MET A 40 9.89 -7.79 3.54
N LYS A 41 8.64 -8.16 3.32
CA LYS A 41 8.24 -9.31 2.49
C LYS A 41 7.27 -8.93 1.36
N TYR A 42 6.65 -7.78 1.46
CA TYR A 42 5.61 -7.33 0.54
C TYR A 42 6.01 -6.05 -0.14
N ILE A 43 5.66 -5.95 -1.42
CA ILE A 43 5.83 -4.75 -2.20
C ILE A 43 4.51 -4.38 -2.87
N ARG A 44 4.16 -3.12 -2.75
CA ARG A 44 3.09 -2.51 -3.52
C ARG A 44 3.72 -1.81 -4.71
N PRO A 45 3.39 -2.17 -5.96
CA PRO A 45 3.99 -1.50 -7.11
C PRO A 45 3.57 -0.03 -7.14
N PRO A 46 4.51 0.88 -7.40
CA PRO A 46 4.21 2.31 -7.54
C PRO A 46 3.14 2.54 -8.61
N MET A 47 2.17 3.39 -8.33
CA MET A 47 1.04 3.71 -9.20
C MET A 47 0.22 2.48 -9.65
N GLY A 48 0.43 1.31 -9.06
CA GLY A 48 -0.18 0.05 -9.51
C GLY A 48 0.38 -0.46 -10.84
N GLU A 49 1.49 0.08 -11.31
CA GLU A 49 2.13 -0.37 -12.55
C GLU A 49 2.95 -1.64 -12.32
N PHE A 50 2.71 -2.64 -13.13
CA PHE A 50 3.49 -3.87 -13.14
C PHE A 50 3.59 -4.47 -14.54
N SER A 51 4.58 -5.31 -14.72
CA SER A 51 4.75 -6.16 -15.89
C SER A 51 5.24 -7.53 -15.43
N GLU A 52 5.17 -8.53 -16.31
CA GLU A 52 5.74 -9.85 -16.00
C GLU A 52 7.19 -9.73 -15.53
N ARG A 53 7.99 -8.91 -16.22
CA ARG A 53 9.39 -8.64 -15.86
C ARG A 53 9.54 -8.05 -14.45
N THR A 54 8.74 -7.04 -14.08
CA THR A 54 8.83 -6.43 -12.75
C THR A 54 8.38 -7.39 -11.65
N LEU A 55 7.36 -8.21 -11.90
CA LEU A 55 6.91 -9.25 -10.97
C LEU A 55 7.98 -10.31 -10.75
N ILE A 56 8.63 -10.78 -11.80
CA ILE A 56 9.72 -11.77 -11.70
C ILE A 56 10.90 -11.18 -10.92
N ASN A 57 11.30 -9.94 -11.21
CA ASN A 57 12.40 -9.30 -10.52
C ASN A 57 12.16 -9.14 -9.02
N THR A 58 10.97 -8.67 -8.63
CA THR A 58 10.63 -8.52 -7.22
C THR A 58 10.48 -9.87 -6.52
N ALA A 59 9.94 -10.89 -7.18
CA ALA A 59 9.84 -12.24 -6.66
C ALA A 59 11.24 -12.86 -6.42
N ASN A 60 12.19 -12.64 -7.34
CA ASN A 60 13.58 -13.11 -7.20
C ASN A 60 14.31 -12.44 -6.02
N LEU A 61 13.85 -11.27 -5.57
CA LEU A 61 14.35 -10.59 -4.36
C LEU A 61 13.66 -11.08 -3.08
N GLY A 62 12.75 -12.04 -3.16
CA GLY A 62 12.00 -12.60 -2.04
C GLY A 62 10.73 -11.84 -1.69
N TYR A 63 10.27 -10.93 -2.54
CA TYR A 63 9.08 -10.14 -2.31
C TYR A 63 7.84 -10.74 -2.96
N LYS A 64 6.70 -10.53 -2.29
CA LYS A 64 5.38 -10.76 -2.86
C LYS A 64 4.76 -9.44 -3.25
N THR A 65 4.36 -9.33 -4.50
CA THR A 65 3.66 -8.14 -4.99
C THR A 65 2.20 -8.17 -4.55
N VAL A 66 1.76 -7.11 -3.89
CA VAL A 66 0.39 -6.98 -3.41
C VAL A 66 -0.32 -5.87 -4.16
N MET A 67 -1.44 -6.22 -4.78
CA MET A 67 -2.39 -5.30 -5.38
C MET A 67 -3.55 -5.07 -4.41
N TRP A 68 -4.47 -4.21 -4.78
CA TRP A 68 -5.61 -3.83 -3.95
C TRP A 68 -6.92 -3.96 -4.73
N SER A 69 -8.00 -4.18 -4.00
CA SER A 69 -9.35 -4.27 -4.57
C SER A 69 -10.17 -2.99 -4.40
N PHE A 70 -9.71 -2.10 -3.52
CA PHE A 70 -10.30 -0.78 -3.32
C PHE A 70 -9.23 0.29 -3.17
N ALA A 71 -9.42 1.42 -3.84
CA ALA A 71 -8.70 2.66 -3.66
C ALA A 71 -9.58 3.85 -4.07
N TYR A 72 -9.23 5.04 -3.62
CA TYR A 72 -9.88 6.26 -4.06
C TYR A 72 -8.86 7.41 -4.12
N GLN A 73 -9.28 8.55 -4.63
CA GLN A 73 -8.38 9.69 -4.84
C GLN A 73 -8.16 10.46 -3.53
N ASP A 74 -7.18 10.03 -2.74
CA ASP A 74 -6.87 10.53 -1.40
C ASP A 74 -5.44 11.08 -1.25
N TRP A 75 -4.61 10.96 -2.30
CA TRP A 75 -3.17 11.27 -2.26
C TRP A 75 -2.84 12.75 -2.44
N ASP A 76 -3.76 13.56 -2.99
CA ASP A 76 -3.51 14.99 -3.21
C ASP A 76 -3.68 15.77 -1.92
N GLU A 77 -2.57 16.13 -1.27
CA GLU A 77 -2.55 16.86 -0.01
C GLU A 77 -3.22 18.24 -0.11
N LYS A 78 -3.22 18.84 -1.30
CA LYS A 78 -3.81 20.17 -1.54
C LYS A 78 -5.30 20.11 -1.85
N ASN A 79 -5.80 18.95 -2.22
CA ASN A 79 -7.19 18.75 -2.59
C ASN A 79 -7.75 17.49 -1.92
N GLN A 80 -7.82 17.53 -0.60
CA GLN A 80 -8.32 16.42 0.19
C GLN A 80 -9.82 16.20 -0.02
N PRO A 81 -10.26 14.95 -0.17
CA PRO A 81 -11.67 14.63 -0.34
C PRO A 81 -12.47 14.88 0.94
N ASP A 82 -13.77 15.11 0.79
CA ASP A 82 -14.70 15.29 1.90
C ASP A 82 -14.75 14.04 2.80
N GLU A 83 -14.65 14.23 4.10
CA GLU A 83 -14.57 13.14 5.08
C GLU A 83 -15.82 12.25 5.11
N THR A 84 -17.01 12.86 5.08
CA THR A 84 -18.28 12.13 5.12
C THR A 84 -18.45 11.26 3.88
N LYS A 85 -18.27 11.84 2.70
CA LYS A 85 -18.37 11.12 1.44
C LYS A 85 -17.31 10.02 1.29
N SER A 86 -16.10 10.31 1.77
CA SER A 86 -15.01 9.34 1.75
C SER A 86 -15.31 8.14 2.64
N LYS A 87 -15.80 8.38 3.85
CA LYS A 87 -16.24 7.33 4.76
C LYS A 87 -17.37 6.49 4.15
N GLU A 88 -18.41 7.13 3.64
CA GLU A 88 -19.52 6.45 2.96
C GLU A 88 -19.03 5.59 1.80
N ARG A 89 -18.14 6.13 0.97
CA ARG A 89 -17.56 5.42 -0.16
C ARG A 89 -16.78 4.18 0.28
N ILE A 90 -15.96 4.30 1.32
CA ILE A 90 -15.18 3.18 1.86
C ILE A 90 -16.13 2.11 2.40
N ILE A 91 -17.06 2.47 3.28
CA ILE A 91 -17.99 1.54 3.92
C ILE A 91 -18.88 0.81 2.89
N ASN A 92 -19.39 1.53 1.89
CA ASN A 92 -20.25 0.95 0.85
C ASN A 92 -19.53 -0.01 -0.11
N ASN A 93 -18.20 0.02 -0.15
CA ASN A 93 -17.40 -0.86 -0.99
C ASN A 93 -16.73 -2.01 -0.22
N LEU A 94 -16.93 -2.10 1.10
CA LEU A 94 -16.39 -3.20 1.90
C LEU A 94 -16.86 -4.56 1.38
N HIS A 95 -15.92 -5.50 1.27
CA HIS A 95 -16.21 -6.87 0.85
C HIS A 95 -15.23 -7.86 1.50
N PRO A 96 -15.60 -9.14 1.64
CA PRO A 96 -14.69 -10.16 2.17
C PRO A 96 -13.42 -10.29 1.34
N GLY A 97 -12.28 -10.40 2.01
CA GLY A 97 -10.96 -10.51 1.36
C GLY A 97 -10.45 -9.20 0.77
N GLU A 98 -11.02 -8.07 1.15
CA GLU A 98 -10.60 -6.76 0.67
C GLU A 98 -9.17 -6.43 1.08
N ILE A 99 -8.38 -5.95 0.12
CA ILE A 99 -7.14 -5.23 0.36
C ILE A 99 -7.40 -3.77 -0.01
N MET A 100 -7.47 -2.92 0.99
CA MET A 100 -7.78 -1.51 0.85
C MET A 100 -6.51 -0.68 0.81
N LEU A 101 -6.37 0.15 -0.22
CA LEU A 101 -5.29 1.12 -0.33
C LEU A 101 -5.74 2.48 0.17
N LEU A 102 -5.14 2.94 1.25
CA LEU A 102 -5.31 4.28 1.80
C LEU A 102 -3.94 4.95 1.97
N HIS A 103 -3.81 6.19 1.50
CA HIS A 103 -2.54 6.91 1.57
C HIS A 103 -2.32 7.54 2.95
N GLY A 104 -1.12 7.33 3.50
CA GLY A 104 -0.76 7.80 4.85
C GLY A 104 -0.57 9.30 4.97
N ASN A 105 -0.39 10.03 3.86
CA ASN A 105 -0.32 11.49 3.82
C ASN A 105 -1.70 12.16 3.73
N SER A 106 -2.78 11.39 3.61
CA SER A 106 -4.14 11.92 3.57
C SER A 106 -4.63 12.32 4.95
N LYS A 107 -4.88 13.61 5.14
CA LYS A 107 -5.51 14.12 6.35
C LYS A 107 -6.94 13.58 6.52
N THR A 108 -7.68 13.47 5.43
CA THR A 108 -9.03 12.88 5.42
C THR A 108 -8.99 11.46 5.96
N ASN A 109 -8.08 10.61 5.45
CA ASN A 109 -7.93 9.23 5.96
C ASN A 109 -7.59 9.20 7.45
N ALA A 110 -6.66 10.05 7.89
CA ALA A 110 -6.29 10.11 9.29
C ALA A 110 -7.49 10.43 10.21
N ASN A 111 -8.36 11.33 9.78
CA ASN A 111 -9.52 11.75 10.56
C ASN A 111 -10.64 10.70 10.60
N ILE A 112 -10.85 9.94 9.52
CA ILE A 112 -11.97 8.98 9.43
C ILE A 112 -11.60 7.53 9.76
N LEU A 113 -10.31 7.20 9.84
CA LEU A 113 -9.82 5.81 9.95
C LEU A 113 -10.39 5.06 11.16
N ASP A 114 -10.38 5.69 12.34
CA ASP A 114 -10.93 5.06 13.56
C ASP A 114 -12.41 4.70 13.39
N SER A 115 -13.17 5.62 12.81
CA SER A 115 -14.60 5.41 12.59
C SER A 115 -14.89 4.34 11.52
N ILE A 116 -14.05 4.23 10.48
CA ILE A 116 -14.14 3.16 9.48
C ILE A 116 -13.87 1.80 10.13
N ILE A 117 -12.81 1.69 10.92
CA ILE A 117 -12.44 0.44 11.59
C ILE A 117 -13.57 -0.03 12.52
N LYS A 118 -14.14 0.87 13.30
CA LYS A 118 -15.26 0.55 14.22
C LYS A 118 -16.48 0.08 13.45
N GLU A 119 -16.86 0.77 12.39
CA GLU A 119 -18.04 0.44 11.60
C GLU A 119 -17.85 -0.90 10.84
N ALA A 120 -16.71 -1.13 10.22
CA ALA A 120 -16.39 -2.39 9.59
C ALA A 120 -16.47 -3.57 10.57
N ARG A 121 -15.95 -3.41 11.79
CA ARG A 121 -16.08 -4.42 12.85
C ARG A 121 -17.54 -4.66 13.27
N ASN A 122 -18.34 -3.60 13.37
CA ASN A 122 -19.77 -3.72 13.66
C ASN A 122 -20.56 -4.45 12.56
N MET A 123 -20.08 -4.37 11.32
CA MET A 123 -20.60 -5.11 10.17
C MET A 123 -20.10 -6.56 10.10
N GLY A 124 -19.24 -6.98 11.03
CA GLY A 124 -18.72 -8.36 11.13
C GLY A 124 -17.41 -8.58 10.39
N TYR A 125 -16.74 -7.53 9.90
CA TYR A 125 -15.41 -7.66 9.29
C TYR A 125 -14.31 -7.75 10.36
N GLU A 126 -13.30 -8.54 10.05
CA GLU A 126 -12.07 -8.64 10.82
C GLU A 126 -10.91 -8.07 10.01
N PHE A 127 -10.00 -7.37 10.68
CA PHE A 127 -8.76 -6.90 10.08
C PHE A 127 -7.65 -7.91 10.37
N ARG A 128 -6.98 -8.37 9.31
CA ARG A 128 -5.91 -9.35 9.40
C ARG A 128 -4.65 -8.83 8.70
N SER A 129 -3.51 -9.41 9.04
CA SER A 129 -2.25 -9.14 8.34
C SER A 129 -2.23 -9.80 6.96
N LEU A 130 -1.36 -9.32 6.07
CA LEU A 130 -1.15 -9.96 4.77
C LEU A 130 -0.61 -11.39 4.92
N GLU A 131 0.14 -11.68 5.98
CA GLU A 131 0.65 -13.02 6.27
C GLU A 131 -0.47 -14.03 6.60
N GLU A 132 -1.58 -13.55 7.17
CA GLU A 132 -2.75 -14.38 7.44
C GLU A 132 -3.60 -14.59 6.19
N PHE A 133 -3.55 -13.65 5.24
CA PHE A 133 -4.26 -13.75 3.97
C PHE A 133 -3.73 -14.89 3.09
N GLU A 134 -2.47 -15.28 3.25
CA GLU A 134 -1.83 -16.33 2.46
C GLU A 134 -2.08 -17.75 2.97
N LYS A 135 -2.74 -17.90 4.10
CA LYS A 135 -3.06 -19.20 4.71
C LYS A 135 -4.44 -19.68 4.30
#